data_ab65b2dc266e394ca2d526721288a223
#
_entry.id   ab65b2dc266e394ca2d526721288a223
#
_cell.length_a   1.000
_cell.length_b   1.000
_cell.length_c   1.000
_cell.angle_alpha   90.00
_cell.angle_beta   90.00
_cell.angle_gamma   90.00
#
_symmetry.space_group_name_H-M   'P 1'
#
loop_
_entity.id
_entity.type
_entity.pdbx_description
1 polymer ?
#
loop_
_entity_poly.entity_id
_entity_poly.type
_entity_poly.pdbx_seq_one_letter_code
_entity_poly.pdbx_strand_id
1 'polypeptide(L)'
;MSGSIRLGLFGGTFDPIHVGHLDAAAAARAALALDEVLFVPSHVPPHRAADPHATPFHRFAMVALATAGETAYRASDIELRRSGASYTYETLAALHAAGWRPAQLFFIIGTDAFAEIAQWRQMGRVVEGTNLAVVGRKGTSLQSALDRAPSLRSRLRPIDTAREPSAHTGVYLIEAATRNVSSTTIRTALQARRSIADLVPDVVERHIIRHGLYGAVARLHGNT
;
A
#
# COMPACT_ATOMS: atom_id res chain seq x y z
N MET A 1 -3.91 -29.23 -10.64
CA MET A 1 -4.18 -28.00 -11.44
C MET A 1 -3.45 -26.87 -10.72
N SER A 2 -2.37 -26.34 -11.32
CA SER A 2 -1.62 -25.21 -10.75
C SER A 2 -2.55 -23.98 -10.81
N GLY A 3 -3.01 -23.52 -9.65
CA GLY A 3 -3.81 -22.30 -9.56
C GLY A 3 -3.02 -21.13 -10.14
N SER A 4 -3.70 -20.19 -10.81
CA SER A 4 -3.09 -18.98 -11.32
C SER A 4 -2.57 -18.15 -10.14
N ILE A 5 -1.29 -17.75 -10.18
CA ILE A 5 -0.66 -16.88 -9.16
C ILE A 5 -1.47 -15.60 -9.00
N ARG A 6 -1.67 -15.16 -7.75
CA ARG A 6 -2.45 -13.98 -7.35
C ARG A 6 -1.55 -12.99 -6.66
N LEU A 7 -1.37 -11.83 -7.28
CA LEU A 7 -0.46 -10.79 -6.82
C LEU A 7 -1.23 -9.63 -6.20
N GLY A 8 -0.98 -9.36 -4.93
CA GLY A 8 -1.36 -8.11 -4.29
C GLY A 8 -0.42 -7.00 -4.73
N LEU A 9 -0.96 -5.86 -5.09
CA LEU A 9 -0.21 -4.66 -5.43
C LEU A 9 -0.56 -3.58 -4.41
N PHE A 10 0.38 -3.23 -3.54
CA PHE A 10 0.18 -2.22 -2.51
C PHE A 10 0.99 -0.97 -2.84
N GLY A 11 0.34 -0.03 -3.53
CA GLY A 11 0.91 1.27 -3.85
C GLY A 11 0.80 2.24 -2.70
N GLY A 12 1.80 3.08 -2.51
CA GLY A 12 1.75 4.10 -1.46
C GLY A 12 2.98 4.99 -1.42
N THR A 13 2.86 6.12 -0.72
CA THR A 13 4.02 6.99 -0.51
C THR A 13 5.02 6.36 0.45
N PHE A 14 4.54 5.67 1.50
CA PHE A 14 5.35 5.04 2.55
C PHE A 14 6.39 5.98 3.16
N ASP A 15 5.93 7.08 3.75
CA ASP A 15 6.76 8.19 4.24
C ASP A 15 6.61 8.44 5.76
N PRO A 16 7.00 7.46 6.62
CA PRO A 16 7.51 6.12 6.34
C PRO A 16 6.44 5.03 6.21
N ILE A 17 6.84 3.82 5.78
CA ILE A 17 6.06 2.60 5.97
C ILE A 17 5.91 2.34 7.48
N HIS A 18 4.76 1.77 7.89
CA HIS A 18 4.45 1.52 9.29
C HIS A 18 3.63 0.25 9.48
N VAL A 19 3.47 -0.16 10.74
CA VAL A 19 2.77 -1.40 11.10
C VAL A 19 1.33 -1.47 10.55
N GLY A 20 0.61 -0.34 10.47
CA GLY A 20 -0.72 -0.32 9.87
C GLY A 20 -0.75 -0.65 8.38
N HIS A 21 0.31 -0.36 7.62
CA HIS A 21 0.45 -0.81 6.23
C HIS A 21 0.65 -2.33 6.16
N LEU A 22 1.49 -2.88 7.03
CA LEU A 22 1.74 -4.32 7.09
C LEU A 22 0.49 -5.08 7.50
N ASP A 23 -0.27 -4.57 8.47
CA ASP A 23 -1.56 -5.14 8.88
C ASP A 23 -2.55 -5.18 7.72
N ALA A 24 -2.65 -4.10 6.95
CA ALA A 24 -3.54 -4.04 5.78
C ALA A 24 -3.13 -5.03 4.68
N ALA A 25 -1.83 -5.15 4.43
CA ALA A 25 -1.30 -6.13 3.48
C ALA A 25 -1.59 -7.56 3.93
N ALA A 26 -1.37 -7.87 5.22
CA ALA A 26 -1.65 -9.18 5.80
C ALA A 26 -3.14 -9.53 5.72
N ALA A 27 -4.02 -8.58 6.03
CA ALA A 27 -5.47 -8.77 5.94
C ALA A 27 -5.92 -9.05 4.49
N ALA A 28 -5.44 -8.26 3.52
CA ALA A 28 -5.76 -8.47 2.12
C ALA A 28 -5.23 -9.83 1.62
N ARG A 29 -3.98 -10.17 1.97
CA ARG A 29 -3.37 -11.46 1.62
C ARG A 29 -4.18 -12.64 2.16
N ALA A 30 -4.56 -12.60 3.42
CA ALA A 30 -5.33 -13.66 4.04
C ALA A 30 -6.74 -13.79 3.45
N ALA A 31 -7.48 -12.67 3.34
CA ALA A 31 -8.85 -12.65 2.85
C ALA A 31 -8.96 -13.13 1.40
N LEU A 32 -8.03 -12.71 0.55
CA LEU A 32 -8.07 -12.98 -0.87
C LEU A 32 -7.13 -14.12 -1.30
N ALA A 33 -6.45 -14.80 -0.36
CA ALA A 33 -5.46 -15.85 -0.62
C ALA A 33 -4.43 -15.42 -1.68
N LEU A 34 -3.81 -14.24 -1.48
CA LEU A 34 -2.77 -13.77 -2.38
C LEU A 34 -1.47 -14.54 -2.13
N ASP A 35 -0.82 -14.96 -3.19
CA ASP A 35 0.45 -15.69 -3.12
C ASP A 35 1.59 -14.75 -2.70
N GLU A 36 1.57 -13.52 -3.23
CA GLU A 36 2.58 -12.50 -2.97
C GLU A 36 1.92 -11.10 -2.85
N VAL A 37 2.53 -10.22 -2.06
CA VAL A 37 2.19 -8.79 -2.02
C VAL A 37 3.41 -7.96 -2.41
N LEU A 38 3.26 -7.21 -3.50
CA LEU A 38 4.25 -6.30 -4.01
C LEU A 38 4.00 -4.90 -3.45
N PHE A 39 4.88 -4.40 -2.61
CA PHE A 39 4.85 -3.02 -2.10
C PHE A 39 5.55 -2.10 -3.10
N VAL A 40 4.83 -1.07 -3.55
CA VAL A 40 5.30 -0.16 -4.60
C VAL A 40 5.35 1.27 -4.05
N PRO A 41 6.53 1.73 -3.57
CA PRO A 41 6.72 3.13 -3.20
C PRO A 41 6.58 4.04 -4.41
N SER A 42 5.73 5.09 -4.29
CA SER A 42 5.59 6.08 -5.36
C SER A 42 6.88 6.88 -5.55
N HIS A 43 7.25 7.18 -6.79
CA HIS A 43 8.33 8.13 -7.08
C HIS A 43 7.87 9.54 -6.69
N VAL A 44 6.94 10.10 -7.43
CA VAL A 44 6.29 11.38 -7.13
C VAL A 44 4.79 11.15 -6.93
N PRO A 45 4.26 11.23 -5.71
CA PRO A 45 2.83 11.01 -5.45
C PRO A 45 1.98 12.09 -6.12
N PRO A 46 1.02 11.75 -7.02
CA PRO A 46 0.28 12.75 -7.80
C PRO A 46 -0.77 13.52 -6.98
N HIS A 47 -1.19 12.98 -5.83
CA HIS A 47 -2.30 13.52 -5.02
C HIS A 47 -1.82 14.26 -3.76
N ARG A 48 -0.52 14.54 -3.62
CA ARG A 48 0.02 15.28 -2.48
C ARG A 48 0.28 16.73 -2.86
N ALA A 49 -0.17 17.64 -1.98
CA ALA A 49 0.10 19.08 -2.10
C ALA A 49 1.57 19.45 -1.81
N ALA A 50 2.32 18.57 -1.17
CA ALA A 50 3.74 18.76 -0.83
C ALA A 50 4.54 17.49 -1.13
N ASP A 51 5.81 17.68 -1.44
CA ASP A 51 6.76 16.57 -1.62
C ASP A 51 6.87 15.71 -0.34
N PRO A 52 7.14 14.41 -0.51
CA PRO A 52 7.46 13.53 0.62
C PRO A 52 8.68 14.04 1.41
N HIS A 53 8.66 13.81 2.72
CA HIS A 53 9.74 14.25 3.61
C HIS A 53 11.03 13.44 3.41
N ALA A 54 10.91 12.16 3.05
CA ALA A 54 12.04 11.32 2.70
C ALA A 54 12.11 11.12 1.18
N THR A 55 13.35 11.03 0.66
CA THR A 55 13.58 10.76 -0.77
C THR A 55 12.95 9.42 -1.19
N PRO A 56 12.63 9.23 -2.48
CA PRO A 56 12.08 7.95 -2.97
C PRO A 56 12.96 6.74 -2.62
N PHE A 57 14.28 6.93 -2.61
CA PHE A 57 15.24 5.86 -2.29
C PHE A 57 15.21 5.48 -0.80
N HIS A 58 15.11 6.45 0.11
CA HIS A 58 14.93 6.15 1.53
C HIS A 58 13.59 5.46 1.80
N ARG A 59 12.52 5.89 1.12
CA ARG A 59 11.20 5.27 1.25
C ARG A 59 11.21 3.82 0.74
N PHE A 60 11.87 3.57 -0.40
CA PHE A 60 12.07 2.22 -0.91
C PHE A 60 12.91 1.36 0.05
N ALA A 61 14.02 1.89 0.59
CA ALA A 61 14.85 1.16 1.55
C ALA A 61 14.04 0.77 2.81
N MET A 62 13.23 1.69 3.35
CA MET A 62 12.36 1.39 4.49
C MET A 62 11.33 0.30 4.17
N VAL A 63 10.75 0.32 2.98
CA VAL A 63 9.82 -0.73 2.52
C VAL A 63 10.54 -2.06 2.38
N ALA A 64 11.71 -2.10 1.74
CA ALA A 64 12.51 -3.32 1.58
C ALA A 64 12.89 -3.92 2.93
N LEU A 65 13.31 -3.10 3.89
CA LEU A 65 13.61 -3.53 5.25
C LEU A 65 12.37 -4.08 5.97
N ALA A 66 11.23 -3.40 5.85
CA ALA A 66 9.98 -3.81 6.49
C ALA A 66 9.42 -5.13 5.97
N THR A 67 9.72 -5.48 4.72
CA THR A 67 9.19 -6.68 4.04
C THR A 67 10.16 -7.86 4.04
N ALA A 68 11.43 -7.66 4.40
CA ALA A 68 12.48 -8.67 4.27
C ALA A 68 12.26 -9.94 5.10
N GLY A 69 11.50 -9.84 6.20
CA GLY A 69 11.22 -10.99 7.09
C GLY A 69 10.04 -11.87 6.65
N GLU A 70 9.28 -11.49 5.62
CA GLU A 70 8.11 -12.21 5.14
C GLU A 70 8.28 -12.60 3.67
N THR A 71 8.40 -13.88 3.40
CA THR A 71 8.68 -14.40 2.05
C THR A 71 7.61 -14.08 1.02
N ALA A 72 6.37 -13.84 1.48
CA ALA A 72 5.26 -13.44 0.63
C ALA A 72 5.23 -11.93 0.33
N TYR A 73 6.16 -11.14 0.87
CA TYR A 73 6.22 -9.70 0.66
C TYR A 73 7.48 -9.31 -0.09
N ARG A 74 7.33 -8.36 -1.01
CA ARG A 74 8.45 -7.83 -1.79
C ARG A 74 8.30 -6.34 -2.04
N ALA A 75 9.39 -5.58 -1.90
CA ALA A 75 9.47 -4.21 -2.36
C ALA A 75 9.75 -4.17 -3.87
N SER A 76 9.11 -3.22 -4.57
CA SER A 76 9.35 -3.00 -6.00
C SER A 76 9.69 -1.55 -6.28
N ASP A 77 10.69 -1.34 -7.10
CA ASP A 77 11.15 -0.03 -7.57
C ASP A 77 10.53 0.36 -8.92
N ILE A 78 9.48 -0.34 -9.35
CA ILE A 78 8.84 -0.16 -10.67
C ILE A 78 8.45 1.30 -10.96
N GLU A 79 8.01 2.04 -9.94
CA GLU A 79 7.67 3.46 -10.08
C GLU A 79 8.89 4.37 -9.96
N LEU A 80 9.92 3.97 -9.21
CA LEU A 80 11.15 4.72 -9.07
C LEU A 80 11.99 4.75 -10.37
N ARG A 81 11.80 3.76 -11.22
CA ARG A 81 12.49 3.67 -12.53
C ARG A 81 11.87 4.60 -13.58
N ARG A 82 10.71 5.20 -13.30
CA ARG A 82 10.03 6.12 -14.21
C ARG A 82 10.23 7.56 -13.74
N SER A 83 10.36 8.47 -14.69
CA SER A 83 10.30 9.90 -14.41
C SER A 83 8.85 10.37 -14.25
N GLY A 84 8.64 11.44 -13.46
CA GLY A 84 7.34 12.08 -13.30
C GLY A 84 6.45 11.45 -12.22
N ALA A 85 5.16 11.79 -12.29
CA ALA A 85 4.18 11.38 -11.29
C ALA A 85 3.85 9.89 -11.38
N SER A 86 3.65 9.27 -10.23
CA SER A 86 3.34 7.85 -10.07
C SER A 86 1.84 7.60 -10.21
N TYR A 87 1.37 7.27 -11.40
CA TYR A 87 -0.03 6.93 -11.61
C TYR A 87 -0.24 5.42 -11.63
N THR A 88 -1.23 4.94 -10.88
CA THR A 88 -1.57 3.51 -10.75
C THR A 88 -1.82 2.83 -12.10
N TYR A 89 -2.51 3.50 -13.05
CA TYR A 89 -2.77 2.92 -14.37
C TYR A 89 -1.49 2.62 -15.17
N GLU A 90 -0.42 3.38 -14.97
CA GLU A 90 0.88 3.14 -15.62
C GLU A 90 1.61 1.95 -15.00
N THR A 91 1.51 1.81 -13.68
CA THR A 91 2.08 0.68 -12.96
C THR A 91 1.38 -0.62 -13.37
N LEU A 92 0.04 -0.60 -13.49
CA LEU A 92 -0.72 -1.73 -14.03
C LEU A 92 -0.34 -2.03 -15.48
N ALA A 93 -0.20 -1.02 -16.34
CA ALA A 93 0.23 -1.22 -17.72
C ALA A 93 1.60 -1.91 -17.82
N ALA A 94 2.55 -1.54 -16.96
CA ALA A 94 3.86 -2.19 -16.90
C ALA A 94 3.78 -3.65 -16.44
N LEU A 95 2.91 -3.97 -15.47
CA LEU A 95 2.66 -5.35 -15.03
C LEU A 95 1.97 -6.17 -16.13
N HIS A 96 1.00 -5.59 -16.86
CA HIS A 96 0.37 -6.26 -18.00
C HIS A 96 1.39 -6.54 -19.12
N ALA A 97 2.27 -5.60 -19.40
CA ALA A 97 3.36 -5.82 -20.37
C ALA A 97 4.33 -6.92 -19.92
N ALA A 98 4.47 -7.15 -18.62
CA ALA A 98 5.22 -8.27 -18.05
C ALA A 98 4.44 -9.60 -18.00
N GLY A 99 3.23 -9.66 -18.58
CA GLY A 99 2.44 -10.88 -18.72
C GLY A 99 1.36 -11.10 -17.64
N TRP A 100 1.22 -10.21 -16.67
CA TRP A 100 0.16 -10.32 -15.66
C TRP A 100 -1.22 -10.01 -16.26
N ARG A 101 -2.21 -10.86 -15.97
CA ARG A 101 -3.60 -10.64 -16.39
C ARG A 101 -4.36 -9.85 -15.31
N PRO A 102 -5.37 -9.04 -15.66
CA PRO A 102 -6.18 -8.28 -14.71
C PRO A 102 -6.74 -9.12 -13.54
N ALA A 103 -7.22 -10.32 -13.84
CA ALA A 103 -7.77 -11.23 -12.83
C ALA A 103 -6.75 -11.76 -11.81
N GLN A 104 -5.45 -11.64 -12.08
CA GLN A 104 -4.38 -12.05 -11.19
C GLN A 104 -3.92 -10.93 -10.25
N LEU A 105 -4.24 -9.68 -10.58
CA LEU A 105 -3.82 -8.49 -9.85
C LEU A 105 -4.89 -8.03 -8.87
N PHE A 106 -4.47 -7.68 -7.66
CA PHE A 106 -5.33 -7.16 -6.60
C PHE A 106 -4.68 -5.89 -6.02
N PHE A 107 -5.20 -4.73 -6.40
CA PHE A 107 -4.69 -3.45 -5.87
C PHE A 107 -5.23 -3.22 -4.46
N ILE A 108 -4.33 -3.23 -3.48
CA ILE A 108 -4.66 -3.04 -2.06
C ILE A 108 -4.74 -1.54 -1.79
N ILE A 109 -5.87 -1.10 -1.28
CA ILE A 109 -6.17 0.32 -1.04
C ILE A 109 -6.93 0.50 0.27
N GLY A 110 -6.58 1.53 1.04
CA GLY A 110 -7.35 1.92 2.22
C GLY A 110 -8.65 2.64 1.86
N THR A 111 -9.62 2.63 2.77
CA THR A 111 -10.94 3.29 2.58
C THR A 111 -10.85 4.76 2.19
N ASP A 112 -9.89 5.51 2.77
CA ASP A 112 -9.75 6.94 2.49
C ASP A 112 -9.37 7.19 1.02
N ALA A 113 -8.35 6.47 0.53
CA ALA A 113 -7.92 6.57 -0.86
C ALA A 113 -8.95 5.98 -1.83
N PHE A 114 -9.67 4.92 -1.43
CA PHE A 114 -10.78 4.38 -2.22
C PHE A 114 -11.93 5.38 -2.36
N ALA A 115 -12.24 6.15 -1.33
CA ALA A 115 -13.28 7.19 -1.37
C ALA A 115 -12.97 8.30 -2.40
N GLU A 116 -11.71 8.45 -2.79
CA GLU A 116 -11.25 9.44 -3.78
C GLU A 116 -10.96 8.81 -5.16
N ILE A 117 -11.19 7.51 -5.32
CA ILE A 117 -10.80 6.76 -6.53
C ILE A 117 -11.45 7.31 -7.81
N ALA A 118 -12.66 7.89 -7.70
CA ALA A 118 -13.36 8.51 -8.83
C ALA A 118 -12.58 9.71 -9.43
N GLN A 119 -11.70 10.33 -8.65
CA GLN A 119 -10.86 11.46 -9.07
C GLN A 119 -9.51 11.00 -9.66
N TRP A 120 -9.21 9.71 -9.60
CA TRP A 120 -7.94 9.18 -10.08
C TRP A 120 -7.85 9.29 -11.59
N ARG A 121 -6.66 9.68 -12.04
CA ARG A 121 -6.36 9.76 -13.48
C ARG A 121 -6.55 8.39 -14.12
N GLN A 122 -7.32 8.32 -15.20
CA GLN A 122 -7.62 7.09 -15.92
C GLN A 122 -8.25 5.98 -15.02
N MET A 123 -9.14 6.37 -14.10
CA MET A 123 -9.81 5.45 -13.16
C MET A 123 -10.42 4.23 -13.87
N GLY A 124 -11.04 4.42 -15.05
CA GLY A 124 -11.57 3.30 -15.85
C GLY A 124 -10.52 2.24 -16.15
N ARG A 125 -9.30 2.65 -16.56
CA ARG A 125 -8.19 1.72 -16.81
C ARG A 125 -7.70 1.03 -15.54
N VAL A 126 -7.76 1.71 -14.40
CA VAL A 126 -7.41 1.09 -13.10
C VAL A 126 -8.37 -0.02 -12.77
N VAL A 127 -9.69 0.24 -12.79
CA VAL A 127 -10.70 -0.74 -12.39
C VAL A 127 -10.89 -1.88 -13.38
N GLU A 128 -10.50 -1.69 -14.63
CA GLU A 128 -10.47 -2.76 -15.64
C GLU A 128 -9.19 -3.58 -15.58
N GLY A 129 -8.09 -2.97 -15.14
CA GLY A 129 -6.77 -3.57 -15.11
C GLY A 129 -6.45 -4.38 -13.85
N THR A 130 -7.26 -4.31 -12.79
CA THR A 130 -7.01 -5.02 -11.54
C THR A 130 -8.27 -5.18 -10.70
N ASN A 131 -8.31 -6.18 -9.85
CA ASN A 131 -9.26 -6.24 -8.74
C ASN A 131 -8.87 -5.19 -7.69
N LEU A 132 -9.86 -4.63 -6.98
CA LEU A 132 -9.62 -3.71 -5.86
C LEU A 132 -9.85 -4.43 -4.53
N ALA A 133 -8.82 -4.48 -3.69
CA ALA A 133 -8.88 -4.99 -2.33
C ALA A 133 -8.97 -3.80 -1.37
N VAL A 134 -10.18 -3.41 -0.99
CA VAL A 134 -10.43 -2.24 -0.14
C VAL A 134 -10.37 -2.66 1.32
N VAL A 135 -9.32 -2.24 2.02
CA VAL A 135 -9.12 -2.58 3.43
C VAL A 135 -9.62 -1.44 4.31
N GLY A 136 -10.65 -1.74 5.08
CA GLY A 136 -11.22 -0.84 6.08
C GLY A 136 -10.81 -1.24 7.48
N ARG A 137 -10.63 -0.25 8.36
CA ARG A 137 -10.44 -0.49 9.79
C ARG A 137 -11.78 -0.92 10.40
N LYS A 138 -11.73 -1.78 11.41
CA LYS A 138 -12.94 -2.13 12.19
C LYS A 138 -13.60 -0.86 12.72
N GLY A 139 -14.86 -0.63 12.33
CA GLY A 139 -15.61 0.58 12.68
C GLY A 139 -15.52 1.73 11.67
N THR A 140 -14.68 1.65 10.62
CA THR A 140 -14.79 2.55 9.45
C THR A 140 -15.86 2.03 8.51
N SER A 141 -16.83 2.87 8.13
CA SER A 141 -17.88 2.45 7.22
C SER A 141 -17.32 2.25 5.81
N LEU A 142 -17.06 0.99 5.44
CA LEU A 142 -16.81 0.60 4.04
C LEU A 142 -17.95 1.05 3.14
N GLN A 143 -19.18 1.09 3.67
CA GLN A 143 -20.36 1.61 2.98
C GLN A 143 -20.21 3.10 2.62
N SER A 144 -19.72 3.93 3.56
CA SER A 144 -19.48 5.35 3.29
C SER A 144 -18.44 5.58 2.20
N ALA A 145 -17.43 4.72 2.11
CA ALA A 145 -16.43 4.78 1.03
C ALA A 145 -17.06 4.43 -0.34
N LEU A 146 -17.97 3.45 -0.37
CA LEU A 146 -18.74 3.09 -1.57
C LEU A 146 -19.73 4.19 -1.98
N ASP A 147 -20.31 4.89 -1.02
CA ASP A 147 -21.25 6.00 -1.31
C ASP A 147 -20.54 7.14 -2.06
N ARG A 148 -19.23 7.28 -1.85
CA ARG A 148 -18.38 8.25 -2.56
C ARG A 148 -17.87 7.74 -3.92
N ALA A 149 -17.98 6.42 -4.18
CA ALA A 149 -17.62 5.79 -5.44
C ALA A 149 -18.79 4.96 -6.01
N PRO A 150 -19.97 5.55 -6.27
CA PRO A 150 -21.21 4.83 -6.59
C PRO A 150 -21.10 4.01 -7.90
N SER A 151 -20.28 4.44 -8.86
CA SER A 151 -20.02 3.71 -10.11
C SER A 151 -19.37 2.35 -9.90
N LEU A 152 -18.77 2.09 -8.74
CA LEU A 152 -18.12 0.83 -8.43
C LEU A 152 -19.01 -0.17 -7.68
N ARG A 153 -20.24 0.23 -7.31
CA ARG A 153 -21.19 -0.66 -6.62
C ARG A 153 -21.51 -1.94 -7.40
N SER A 154 -21.67 -1.83 -8.71
CA SER A 154 -21.94 -2.99 -9.57
C SER A 154 -20.76 -3.96 -9.70
N ARG A 155 -19.56 -3.54 -9.25
CA ARG A 155 -18.35 -4.38 -9.26
C ARG A 155 -18.09 -5.06 -7.91
N LEU A 156 -18.93 -4.83 -6.90
CA LEU A 156 -18.80 -5.50 -5.62
C LEU A 156 -18.92 -7.00 -5.76
N ARG A 157 -18.03 -7.72 -5.08
CA ARG A 157 -18.01 -9.17 -5.03
C ARG A 157 -17.81 -9.67 -3.60
N PRO A 158 -18.47 -10.76 -3.21
CA PRO A 158 -18.18 -11.45 -1.98
C PRO A 158 -16.73 -11.96 -1.97
N ILE A 159 -16.08 -11.95 -0.78
CA ILE A 159 -14.67 -12.36 -0.64
C ILE A 159 -14.46 -13.83 -1.02
N ASP A 160 -15.40 -14.70 -0.69
CA ASP A 160 -15.38 -16.15 -0.99
C ASP A 160 -15.34 -16.43 -2.50
N THR A 161 -15.91 -15.53 -3.33
CA THR A 161 -15.87 -15.64 -4.79
C THR A 161 -14.55 -15.17 -5.40
N ALA A 162 -13.64 -14.64 -4.62
CA ALA A 162 -12.37 -14.11 -5.13
C ALA A 162 -11.48 -15.15 -5.82
N ARG A 163 -11.70 -16.44 -5.55
CA ARG A 163 -10.99 -17.56 -6.20
C ARG A 163 -11.66 -18.08 -7.46
N GLU A 164 -12.87 -17.65 -7.74
CA GLU A 164 -13.61 -18.09 -8.91
C GLU A 164 -13.07 -17.40 -10.17
N PRO A 165 -13.00 -18.13 -11.30
CA PRO A 165 -12.68 -17.51 -12.57
C PRO A 165 -13.70 -16.42 -12.90
N SER A 166 -13.24 -15.24 -13.25
CA SER A 166 -14.10 -14.13 -13.65
C SER A 166 -13.55 -13.44 -14.88
N ALA A 167 -14.44 -13.12 -15.81
CA ALA A 167 -14.13 -12.33 -16.99
C ALA A 167 -13.86 -10.85 -16.65
N HIS A 168 -14.36 -10.38 -15.51
CA HIS A 168 -14.27 -8.99 -15.08
C HIS A 168 -13.62 -8.87 -13.70
N THR A 169 -12.89 -7.81 -13.51
CA THR A 169 -12.31 -7.42 -12.21
C THR A 169 -13.41 -7.01 -11.24
N GLY A 170 -13.17 -7.24 -9.95
CA GLY A 170 -14.11 -6.96 -8.86
C GLY A 170 -13.57 -6.00 -7.81
N VAL A 171 -14.46 -5.56 -6.93
CA VAL A 171 -14.15 -4.79 -5.70
C VAL A 171 -14.49 -5.68 -4.51
N TYR A 172 -13.51 -5.94 -3.66
CA TYR A 172 -13.62 -6.75 -2.46
C TYR A 172 -13.43 -5.87 -1.24
N LEU A 173 -14.41 -5.87 -0.34
CA LEU A 173 -14.37 -5.09 0.90
C LEU A 173 -13.86 -5.98 2.04
N ILE A 174 -12.77 -5.58 2.66
CA ILE A 174 -12.07 -6.34 3.69
C ILE A 174 -12.08 -5.55 5.00
N GLU A 175 -12.80 -6.05 6.01
CA GLU A 175 -12.71 -5.51 7.36
C GLU A 175 -11.52 -6.11 8.09
N ALA A 176 -10.65 -5.25 8.62
CA ALA A 176 -9.45 -5.70 9.31
C ALA A 176 -9.21 -4.91 10.61
N ALA A 177 -8.72 -5.62 11.61
CA ALA A 177 -8.22 -5.01 12.84
C ALA A 177 -6.80 -4.47 12.61
N THR A 178 -6.68 -3.39 11.85
CA THR A 178 -5.39 -2.75 11.61
C THR A 178 -5.06 -1.77 12.75
N ARG A 179 -3.79 -1.68 13.11
CA ARG A 179 -3.30 -0.70 14.10
C ARG A 179 -3.55 0.71 13.59
N ASN A 180 -4.01 1.59 14.51
CA ASN A 180 -4.32 2.98 14.17
C ASN A 180 -3.06 3.83 14.15
N VAL A 181 -2.27 3.70 13.09
CA VAL A 181 -1.01 4.43 12.87
C VAL A 181 -1.06 5.13 11.53
N SER A 182 -0.48 6.33 11.45
CA SER A 182 -0.28 7.05 10.20
C SER A 182 1.17 7.53 10.08
N SER A 183 1.64 7.69 8.84
CA SER A 183 2.97 8.29 8.60
C SER A 183 3.07 9.69 9.21
N THR A 184 1.99 10.47 9.21
CA THR A 184 1.95 11.81 9.83
C THR A 184 2.15 11.72 11.34
N THR A 185 1.46 10.81 12.03
CA THR A 185 1.64 10.60 13.48
C THR A 185 3.09 10.26 13.82
N ILE A 186 3.73 9.41 13.00
CA ILE A 186 5.14 9.02 13.19
C ILE A 186 6.06 10.23 13.01
N ARG A 187 5.90 11.00 11.93
CA ARG A 187 6.72 12.19 11.70
C ARG A 187 6.57 13.24 12.81
N THR A 188 5.34 13.47 13.27
CA THR A 188 5.08 14.37 14.40
C THR A 188 5.71 13.88 15.71
N ALA A 189 5.70 12.57 15.96
CA ALA A 189 6.36 11.99 17.12
C ALA A 189 7.87 12.21 17.08
N LEU A 190 8.52 11.98 15.92
CA LEU A 190 9.95 12.21 15.73
C LEU A 190 10.34 13.68 15.91
N GLN A 191 9.58 14.61 15.33
CA GLN A 191 9.80 16.05 15.51
C GLN A 191 9.69 16.47 16.99
N ALA A 192 8.77 15.84 17.73
CA ALA A 192 8.60 16.03 19.16
C ALA A 192 9.57 15.18 20.02
N ARG A 193 10.55 14.51 19.42
CA ARG A 193 11.52 13.61 20.08
C ARG A 193 10.87 12.49 20.91
N ARG A 194 9.67 12.06 20.49
CA ARG A 194 8.94 10.92 21.09
C ARG A 194 9.35 9.62 20.41
N SER A 195 9.25 8.51 21.15
CA SER A 195 9.47 7.17 20.61
C SER A 195 8.47 6.83 19.50
N ILE A 196 8.94 6.09 18.50
CA ILE A 196 8.14 5.49 17.44
C ILE A 196 8.21 3.96 17.49
N ALA A 197 8.77 3.41 18.57
CA ALA A 197 8.71 1.98 18.84
C ALA A 197 7.25 1.49 18.73
N ASP A 198 7.05 0.28 18.22
CA ASP A 198 5.75 -0.32 17.95
C ASP A 198 4.90 0.36 16.84
N LEU A 199 5.30 1.52 16.35
CA LEU A 199 4.63 2.20 15.22
C LEU A 199 5.22 1.78 13.87
N VAL A 200 6.50 1.42 13.85
CA VAL A 200 7.22 0.91 12.69
C VAL A 200 8.00 -0.35 13.07
N PRO A 201 8.37 -1.23 12.12
CA PRO A 201 9.32 -2.31 12.41
C PRO A 201 10.65 -1.75 12.92
N ASP A 202 11.32 -2.44 13.85
CA ASP A 202 12.60 -2.02 14.44
C ASP A 202 13.67 -1.70 13.39
N VAL A 203 13.70 -2.46 12.31
CA VAL A 203 14.65 -2.24 11.19
C VAL A 203 14.39 -0.93 10.48
N VAL A 204 13.14 -0.48 10.41
CA VAL A 204 12.73 0.81 9.84
C VAL A 204 13.07 1.94 10.81
N GLU A 205 12.81 1.77 12.12
CA GLU A 205 13.20 2.76 13.15
C GLU A 205 14.71 3.00 13.12
N ARG A 206 15.51 1.93 13.10
CA ARG A 206 16.97 2.03 12.99
C ARG A 206 17.41 2.79 11.73
N HIS A 207 16.77 2.53 10.59
CA HIS A 207 17.06 3.26 9.34
C HIS A 207 16.75 4.75 9.48
N ILE A 208 15.60 5.10 10.04
CA ILE A 208 15.16 6.49 10.27
C ILE A 208 16.17 7.22 11.15
N ILE A 209 16.55 6.62 12.28
CA ILE A 209 17.50 7.21 13.23
C ILE A 209 18.88 7.35 12.61
N ARG A 210 19.38 6.30 11.95
CA ARG A 210 20.73 6.29 11.35
C ARG A 210 20.90 7.38 10.29
N HIS A 211 19.84 7.68 9.53
CA HIS A 211 19.89 8.66 8.44
C HIS A 211 19.30 10.02 8.81
N GLY A 212 18.94 10.25 10.09
CA GLY A 212 18.38 11.52 10.55
C GLY A 212 17.07 11.90 9.84
N LEU A 213 16.28 10.93 9.36
CA LEU A 213 15.06 11.21 8.64
C LEU A 213 14.00 11.81 9.56
N TYR A 214 13.17 12.70 9.02
CA TYR A 214 12.04 13.33 9.73
C TYR A 214 12.44 14.12 11.00
N GLY A 215 13.68 14.57 11.08
CA GLY A 215 14.21 15.25 12.27
C GLY A 215 14.61 14.31 13.41
N ALA A 216 14.73 13.01 13.13
CA ALA A 216 15.27 12.07 14.09
C ALA A 216 16.73 12.43 14.45
N VAL A 217 17.03 12.53 15.74
CA VAL A 217 18.39 12.74 16.21
C VAL A 217 19.00 11.38 16.52
N ALA A 218 20.15 11.07 15.90
CA ALA A 218 20.92 9.90 16.26
C ALA A 218 21.20 9.93 17.77
N ARG A 219 20.72 8.94 18.52
CA ARG A 219 21.18 8.74 19.89
C ARG A 219 22.64 8.32 19.77
N LEU A 220 23.54 9.28 20.01
CA LEU A 220 24.93 8.93 20.32
C LEU A 220 24.85 7.99 21.51
N HIS A 221 25.22 6.73 21.32
CA HIS A 221 25.37 5.81 22.44
C HIS A 221 26.41 6.42 23.32
N GLY A 222 25.97 7.00 24.45
CA GLY A 222 26.88 7.46 25.48
C GLY A 222 27.70 6.26 25.95
N ASN A 223 29.00 6.35 25.83
CA ASN A 223 29.95 5.50 26.54
C ASN A 223 29.59 5.52 28.02
N THR A 224 29.17 4.42 28.57
CA THR A 224 29.38 4.09 29.98
C THR A 224 30.13 2.79 30.04
#